data_0ba4bc5f984a874f8a4448a586541e4d
#
_entry.id   0ba4bc5f984a874f8a4448a586541e4d
#
_cell.length_a   1.000
_cell.length_b   1.000
_cell.length_c   1.000
_cell.angle_alpha   90.00
_cell.angle_beta   90.00
_cell.angle_gamma   90.00
#
_symmetry.space_group_name_H-M   'P 1'
#
loop_
_entity.id
_entity.type
_entity.pdbx_description
1 polymer ?
#
loop_
_entity_poly.entity_id
_entity_poly.type
_entity_poly.pdbx_seq_one_letter_code
_entity_poly.pdbx_strand_id
1 'polypeptide(L)'
;MRYTNRVWTSDCNDALERQNIQRSFSYFFPPEIMGSHFGPEQAHTTNRLATLEYRILTNFFGHLGFEQNLLELTDAECQQLSFYLDLYKRYRQLIHSNQLIRLDSNDAGQNVYGVIDATQTQGLFAIAQNGFPTQMLAGKLRIPNLNPQFNYRLKLLNIQENTGYLMKEKPSICIGEVIMSGRLLTQIGVQLPIMHPQSILLLLIEHIK
;
A
#
# COMPACT_ATOMS: atom_id res chain seq x y z
N MET A 1 4.65 -12.70 22.28
CA MET A 1 5.97 -13.33 22.09
C MET A 1 6.82 -13.12 23.32
N ARG A 2 7.34 -14.19 23.93
CA ARG A 2 8.06 -14.08 25.22
C ARG A 2 9.53 -13.67 25.07
N TYR A 3 10.14 -13.92 23.90
CA TYR A 3 11.59 -13.82 23.71
C TYR A 3 12.05 -12.99 22.52
N THR A 4 11.13 -12.50 21.69
CA THR A 4 11.47 -11.68 20.53
C THR A 4 10.43 -10.59 20.30
N ASN A 5 10.89 -9.42 19.88
CA ASN A 5 10.05 -8.26 19.58
C ASN A 5 9.67 -8.21 18.09
N ARG A 6 10.38 -8.95 17.23
CA ARG A 6 10.18 -8.98 15.78
C ARG A 6 10.43 -10.36 15.22
N VAL A 7 9.80 -10.63 14.09
CA VAL A 7 9.95 -11.87 13.33
C VAL A 7 10.39 -11.53 11.92
N TRP A 8 11.41 -12.25 11.45
CA TRP A 8 11.77 -12.29 10.05
C TRP A 8 10.91 -13.33 9.36
N THR A 9 10.10 -12.90 8.37
CA THR A 9 9.07 -13.76 7.78
C THR A 9 9.60 -14.69 6.70
N SER A 10 10.65 -14.29 6.00
CA SER A 10 11.26 -15.03 4.89
C SER A 10 12.53 -14.34 4.40
N ASP A 11 13.52 -15.11 3.97
CA ASP A 11 14.73 -14.60 3.28
C ASP A 11 14.46 -14.19 1.82
N CYS A 12 13.25 -14.40 1.31
CA CYS A 12 12.86 -13.92 0.00
C CYS A 12 12.73 -12.40 0.00
N ASN A 13 13.56 -11.72 -0.82
CA ASN A 13 13.53 -10.26 -0.97
C ASN A 13 12.81 -9.79 -2.26
N ASP A 14 12.24 -10.70 -3.04
CA ASP A 14 11.40 -10.38 -4.18
C ASP A 14 10.12 -9.68 -3.72
N ALA A 15 9.91 -8.43 -4.13
CA ALA A 15 8.79 -7.62 -3.68
C ALA A 15 7.42 -8.22 -4.07
N LEU A 16 7.33 -8.94 -5.18
CA LEU A 16 6.09 -9.59 -5.59
C LEU A 16 5.76 -10.79 -4.69
N GLU A 17 6.74 -11.62 -4.38
CA GLU A 17 6.56 -12.73 -3.45
C GLU A 17 6.28 -12.21 -2.02
N ARG A 18 6.93 -11.12 -1.62
CA ARG A 18 6.69 -10.46 -0.33
C ARG A 18 5.25 -10.01 -0.14
N GLN A 19 4.54 -9.61 -1.20
CA GLN A 19 3.11 -9.28 -1.10
C GLN A 19 2.29 -10.47 -0.56
N ASN A 20 2.56 -11.67 -1.04
CA ASN A 20 1.87 -12.89 -0.59
C ASN A 20 2.37 -13.35 0.79
N ILE A 21 3.69 -13.32 1.02
CA ILE A 21 4.30 -13.70 2.31
C ILE A 21 3.77 -12.83 3.45
N GLN A 22 3.77 -11.51 3.27
CA GLN A 22 3.32 -10.55 4.28
C GLN A 22 1.80 -10.65 4.51
N ARG A 23 1.02 -10.81 3.43
CA ARG A 23 -0.42 -11.05 3.54
C ARG A 23 -0.70 -12.32 4.37
N SER A 24 -0.04 -13.43 4.04
CA SER A 24 -0.20 -14.71 4.74
C SER A 24 0.22 -14.61 6.21
N PHE A 25 1.36 -13.97 6.49
CA PHE A 25 1.83 -13.74 7.85
C PHE A 25 0.81 -12.93 8.67
N SER A 26 0.22 -11.92 8.08
CA SER A 26 -0.73 -11.02 8.75
C SER A 26 -2.06 -11.67 9.14
N TYR A 27 -2.35 -12.90 8.70
CA TYR A 27 -3.51 -13.66 9.20
C TYR A 27 -3.31 -14.20 10.62
N PHE A 28 -2.05 -14.44 11.00
CA PHE A 28 -1.71 -15.07 12.27
C PHE A 28 -1.02 -14.13 13.25
N PHE A 29 -0.35 -13.10 12.71
CA PHE A 29 0.47 -12.19 13.52
C PHE A 29 0.25 -10.73 13.09
N PRO A 30 0.30 -9.79 14.04
CA PRO A 30 0.13 -8.38 13.75
C PRO A 30 1.36 -7.82 13.00
N PRO A 31 1.15 -6.86 12.09
CA PRO A 31 2.24 -6.29 11.27
C PRO A 31 3.35 -5.59 12.07
N GLU A 32 3.04 -5.09 13.26
CA GLU A 32 4.01 -4.41 14.13
C GLU A 32 5.14 -5.31 14.64
N ILE A 33 5.04 -6.63 14.49
CA ILE A 33 6.14 -7.54 14.79
C ILE A 33 6.86 -8.04 13.54
N MET A 34 6.35 -7.73 12.35
CA MET A 34 6.88 -8.19 11.07
C MET A 34 8.03 -7.30 10.61
N GLY A 35 9.24 -7.86 10.55
CA GLY A 35 10.36 -7.25 9.82
C GLY A 35 10.07 -7.24 8.32
N SER A 36 10.17 -6.08 7.67
CA SER A 36 9.83 -5.90 6.27
C SER A 36 10.87 -5.00 5.61
N HIS A 37 11.71 -5.57 4.74
CA HIS A 37 12.89 -4.88 4.24
C HIS A 37 12.78 -4.54 2.76
N PHE A 38 13.16 -3.31 2.45
CA PHE A 38 13.42 -2.85 1.10
C PHE A 38 14.71 -3.50 0.59
N GLY A 39 14.58 -4.37 -0.41
CA GLY A 39 15.69 -5.11 -1.03
C GLY A 39 16.20 -4.45 -2.31
N PRO A 40 17.21 -5.06 -2.99
CA PRO A 40 17.79 -4.57 -4.24
C PRO A 40 16.79 -4.60 -5.40
N GLU A 41 17.11 -3.90 -6.49
CA GLU A 41 16.29 -3.85 -7.70
C GLU A 41 16.06 -5.24 -8.28
N GLN A 42 17.12 -6.04 -8.37
CA GLN A 42 17.05 -7.45 -8.74
C GLN A 42 17.03 -8.33 -7.49
N ALA A 43 15.92 -9.05 -7.31
CA ALA A 43 15.79 -9.99 -6.21
C ALA A 43 16.76 -11.17 -6.35
N HIS A 44 17.54 -11.47 -5.30
CA HIS A 44 18.52 -12.54 -5.32
C HIS A 44 17.87 -13.95 -5.40
N THR A 45 16.64 -14.09 -4.94
CA THR A 45 15.94 -15.38 -4.91
C THR A 45 15.30 -15.76 -6.24
N THR A 46 14.82 -14.79 -7.02
CA THR A 46 14.02 -15.02 -8.23
C THR A 46 14.62 -14.38 -9.48
N ASN A 47 15.62 -13.52 -9.33
CA ASN A 47 16.17 -12.64 -10.38
C ASN A 47 15.15 -11.66 -10.98
N ARG A 48 13.99 -11.47 -10.34
CA ARG A 48 12.98 -10.51 -10.78
C ARG A 48 13.46 -9.08 -10.53
N LEU A 49 13.23 -8.21 -11.51
CA LEU A 49 13.42 -6.78 -11.39
C LEU A 49 12.12 -6.12 -10.91
N ALA A 50 12.22 -5.20 -9.97
CA ALA A 50 11.10 -4.43 -9.46
C ALA A 50 11.49 -2.97 -9.24
N THR A 51 10.57 -2.04 -9.54
CA THR A 51 10.79 -0.60 -9.34
C THR A 51 11.03 -0.27 -7.86
N LEU A 52 11.77 0.80 -7.59
CA LEU A 52 12.01 1.29 -6.24
C LEU A 52 10.68 1.51 -5.49
N GLU A 53 9.70 2.15 -6.14
CA GLU A 53 8.38 2.40 -5.57
C GLU A 53 7.68 1.10 -5.15
N TYR A 54 7.63 0.09 -6.02
CA TYR A 54 6.97 -1.17 -5.70
C TYR A 54 7.66 -1.90 -4.56
N ARG A 55 9.00 -1.88 -4.51
CA ARG A 55 9.81 -2.48 -3.43
C ARG A 55 9.56 -1.82 -2.09
N ILE A 56 9.59 -0.47 -2.03
CA ILE A 56 9.42 0.25 -0.77
C ILE A 56 7.98 0.18 -0.25
N LEU A 57 6.98 0.35 -1.13
CA LEU A 57 5.57 0.34 -0.74
C LEU A 57 5.08 -1.06 -0.36
N THR A 58 5.64 -2.13 -0.92
CA THR A 58 5.38 -3.50 -0.46
C THR A 58 5.72 -3.68 1.01
N ASN A 59 6.75 -3.00 1.48
CA ASN A 59 7.26 -3.14 2.85
C ASN A 59 6.71 -2.09 3.83
N PHE A 60 5.81 -1.22 3.36
CA PHE A 60 5.37 -0.02 4.07
C PHE A 60 4.53 -0.30 5.32
N PHE A 61 3.81 -1.43 5.38
CA PHE A 61 2.93 -1.77 6.51
C PHE A 61 3.59 -2.67 7.57
N GLY A 62 4.85 -3.06 7.38
CA GLY A 62 5.67 -3.71 8.39
C GLY A 62 6.69 -2.76 9.04
N HIS A 63 7.56 -3.31 9.87
CA HIS A 63 8.74 -2.56 10.31
C HIS A 63 9.72 -2.43 9.15
N LEU A 64 9.66 -1.27 8.50
CA LEU A 64 10.47 -0.96 7.33
C LEU A 64 11.96 -0.93 7.70
N GLY A 65 12.74 -1.74 7.02
CA GLY A 65 14.19 -1.81 7.11
C GLY A 65 14.82 -1.82 5.72
N PHE A 66 16.14 -1.94 5.66
CA PHE A 66 16.92 -1.94 4.44
C PHE A 66 17.76 -3.20 4.34
N GLU A 67 17.71 -3.85 3.19
CA GLU A 67 18.52 -5.01 2.79
C GLU A 67 19.18 -4.74 1.44
N GLN A 68 19.65 -3.52 1.25
CA GLN A 68 20.28 -3.05 0.03
C GLN A 68 21.48 -2.18 0.34
N ASN A 69 22.51 -2.23 -0.53
CA ASN A 69 23.62 -1.28 -0.50
C ASN A 69 23.12 0.09 -1.00
N LEU A 70 22.96 1.04 -0.09
CA LEU A 70 22.46 2.37 -0.43
C LEU A 70 23.46 3.21 -1.27
N LEU A 71 24.73 2.82 -1.32
CA LEU A 71 25.74 3.51 -2.13
C LEU A 71 25.61 3.20 -3.64
N GLU A 72 24.80 2.21 -4.00
CA GLU A 72 24.51 1.84 -5.39
C GLU A 72 23.33 2.60 -5.99
N LEU A 73 22.59 3.34 -5.15
CA LEU A 73 21.45 4.15 -5.59
C LEU A 73 21.91 5.41 -6.32
N THR A 74 21.23 5.75 -7.39
CA THR A 74 21.38 7.03 -8.08
C THR A 74 20.82 8.17 -7.24
N ASP A 75 21.19 9.40 -7.53
CA ASP A 75 20.64 10.60 -6.85
C ASP A 75 19.12 10.68 -6.96
N ALA A 76 18.55 10.33 -8.11
CA ALA A 76 17.10 10.29 -8.33
C ALA A 76 16.43 9.24 -7.45
N GLU A 77 17.01 8.05 -7.33
CA GLU A 77 16.50 7.00 -6.44
C GLU A 77 16.64 7.39 -4.97
N CYS A 78 17.72 8.06 -4.58
CA CYS A 78 17.88 8.59 -3.23
C CYS A 78 16.79 9.63 -2.89
N GLN A 79 16.46 10.52 -3.82
CA GLN A 79 15.37 11.49 -3.64
C GLN A 79 14.01 10.79 -3.52
N GLN A 80 13.73 9.82 -4.40
CA GLN A 80 12.50 9.03 -4.34
C GLN A 80 12.40 8.23 -3.04
N LEU A 81 13.48 7.59 -2.62
CA LEU A 81 13.54 6.85 -1.36
C LEU A 81 13.30 7.77 -0.16
N SER A 82 13.93 8.95 -0.15
CA SER A 82 13.71 9.97 0.90
C SER A 82 12.24 10.36 1.02
N PHE A 83 11.56 10.59 -0.11
CA PHE A 83 10.14 10.88 -0.15
C PHE A 83 9.29 9.77 0.52
N TYR A 84 9.53 8.50 0.18
CA TYR A 84 8.79 7.39 0.79
C TYR A 84 9.14 7.18 2.26
N LEU A 85 10.38 7.44 2.67
CA LEU A 85 10.76 7.39 4.08
C LEU A 85 10.06 8.46 4.90
N ASP A 86 9.89 9.66 4.37
CA ASP A 86 9.17 10.73 5.04
C ASP A 86 7.67 10.41 5.15
N LEU A 87 7.08 9.80 4.12
CA LEU A 87 5.72 9.27 4.21
C LEU A 87 5.62 8.18 5.29
N TYR A 88 6.55 7.22 5.32
CA TYR A 88 6.56 6.18 6.34
C TYR A 88 6.68 6.76 7.76
N LYS A 89 7.61 7.68 8.00
CA LYS A 89 7.78 8.34 9.29
C LYS A 89 6.51 9.07 9.73
N ARG A 90 5.81 9.71 8.78
CA ARG A 90 4.56 10.44 9.03
C ARG A 90 3.42 9.49 9.45
N TYR A 91 3.29 8.35 8.79
CA TYR A 91 2.15 7.45 8.99
C TYR A 91 2.45 6.18 9.81
N ARG A 92 3.70 5.93 10.20
CA ARG A 92 4.08 4.72 10.93
C ARG A 92 3.30 4.53 12.25
N GLN A 93 2.94 5.60 12.94
CA GLN A 93 2.14 5.50 14.16
C GLN A 93 0.72 5.02 13.82
N LEU A 94 0.09 5.58 12.78
CA LEU A 94 -1.21 5.11 12.30
C LEU A 94 -1.14 3.63 11.91
N ILE A 95 -0.08 3.22 11.19
CA ILE A 95 0.09 1.84 10.72
C ILE A 95 0.25 0.87 11.90
N HIS A 96 1.11 1.18 12.86
CA HIS A 96 1.51 0.25 13.92
C HIS A 96 0.68 0.33 15.20
N SER A 97 -0.24 1.28 15.30
CA SER A 97 -1.15 1.40 16.46
C SER A 97 -2.57 0.92 16.17
N ASN A 98 -2.84 0.42 14.96
CA ASN A 98 -4.18 0.03 14.54
C ASN A 98 -4.19 -1.35 13.88
N GLN A 99 -5.35 -1.99 13.92
CA GLN A 99 -5.51 -3.31 13.33
C GLN A 99 -5.43 -3.26 11.80
N LEU A 100 -4.64 -4.16 11.21
CA LEU A 100 -4.58 -4.31 9.76
C LEU A 100 -5.90 -4.89 9.24
N ILE A 101 -6.48 -4.17 8.29
CA ILE A 101 -7.67 -4.55 7.52
C ILE A 101 -7.19 -5.11 6.18
N ARG A 102 -7.60 -6.31 5.83
CA ARG A 102 -7.37 -6.93 4.52
C ARG A 102 -8.70 -6.94 3.78
N LEU A 103 -8.70 -6.42 2.57
CA LEU A 103 -9.88 -6.39 1.72
C LEU A 103 -9.74 -7.40 0.58
N ASP A 104 -10.84 -8.04 0.26
CA ASP A 104 -10.91 -8.89 -0.91
C ASP A 104 -11.13 -8.02 -2.15
N SER A 105 -10.42 -8.35 -3.22
CA SER A 105 -10.59 -7.75 -4.54
C SER A 105 -11.24 -8.74 -5.48
N ASN A 106 -12.04 -8.26 -6.42
CA ASN A 106 -12.55 -9.07 -7.53
C ASN A 106 -11.45 -9.41 -8.55
N ASP A 107 -10.31 -8.73 -8.49
CA ASP A 107 -9.12 -9.03 -9.29
C ASP A 107 -8.16 -9.90 -8.47
N ALA A 108 -7.95 -11.14 -8.89
CA ALA A 108 -7.04 -12.08 -8.24
C ALA A 108 -5.57 -11.60 -8.23
N GLY A 109 -5.21 -10.71 -9.16
CA GLY A 109 -3.89 -10.07 -9.21
C GLY A 109 -3.72 -8.90 -8.24
N GLN A 110 -4.73 -8.58 -7.42
CA GLN A 110 -4.70 -7.40 -6.58
C GLN A 110 -4.77 -7.74 -5.10
N ASN A 111 -3.87 -7.18 -4.31
CA ASN A 111 -3.92 -7.20 -2.84
C ASN A 111 -4.31 -5.82 -2.32
N VAL A 112 -5.31 -5.77 -1.44
CA VAL A 112 -5.74 -4.53 -0.79
C VAL A 112 -5.68 -4.71 0.72
N TYR A 113 -5.00 -3.79 1.39
CA TYR A 113 -4.87 -3.80 2.84
C TYR A 113 -4.62 -2.38 3.37
N GLY A 114 -4.91 -2.17 4.63
CA GLY A 114 -4.74 -0.85 5.25
C GLY A 114 -5.10 -0.84 6.71
N VAL A 115 -5.13 0.35 7.27
CA VAL A 115 -5.50 0.61 8.66
C VAL A 115 -6.46 1.78 8.74
N ILE A 116 -7.30 1.81 9.77
CA ILE A 116 -8.14 2.94 10.15
C ILE A 116 -7.93 3.15 11.65
N ASP A 117 -7.78 4.40 12.08
CA ASP A 117 -7.66 4.74 13.49
C ASP A 117 -8.94 4.43 14.27
N ALA A 118 -8.81 4.27 15.58
CA ALA A 118 -9.94 3.93 16.45
C ALA A 118 -11.05 4.99 16.47
N THR A 119 -10.73 6.24 16.13
CA THR A 119 -11.69 7.35 16.05
C THR A 119 -12.36 7.44 14.69
N GLN A 120 -11.99 6.60 13.74
CA GLN A 120 -12.50 6.59 12.36
C GLN A 120 -12.28 7.92 11.63
N THR A 121 -11.24 8.67 12.01
CA THR A 121 -10.94 9.98 11.43
C THR A 121 -9.85 9.93 10.37
N GLN A 122 -8.99 8.91 10.43
CA GLN A 122 -7.90 8.74 9.47
C GLN A 122 -7.71 7.27 9.10
N GLY A 123 -7.41 7.01 7.84
CA GLY A 123 -7.06 5.68 7.34
C GLY A 123 -6.02 5.75 6.23
N LEU A 124 -5.22 4.68 6.11
CA LEU A 124 -4.23 4.52 5.06
C LEU A 124 -4.36 3.13 4.45
N PHE A 125 -4.49 3.06 3.13
CA PHE A 125 -4.64 1.80 2.39
C PHE A 125 -3.62 1.69 1.27
N ALA A 126 -3.07 0.49 1.10
CA ALA A 126 -2.31 0.10 -0.08
C ALA A 126 -3.18 -0.74 -1.01
N ILE A 127 -3.16 -0.41 -2.28
CA ILE A 127 -3.77 -1.17 -3.37
C ILE A 127 -2.64 -1.64 -4.27
N ALA A 128 -2.22 -2.90 -4.12
CA ALA A 128 -1.11 -3.47 -4.86
C ALA A 128 -1.63 -4.32 -6.03
N GLN A 129 -1.27 -3.95 -7.24
CA GLN A 129 -1.51 -4.72 -8.45
C GLN A 129 -0.29 -5.61 -8.72
N ASN A 130 -0.38 -6.88 -8.34
CA ASN A 130 0.72 -7.82 -8.41
C ASN A 130 0.86 -8.43 -9.81
N GLY A 131 -0.26 -8.81 -10.40
CA GLY A 131 -0.34 -9.39 -11.73
C GLY A 131 -1.06 -8.50 -12.73
N PHE A 132 -1.15 -8.97 -13.97
CA PHE A 132 -1.95 -8.28 -14.99
C PHE A 132 -3.43 -8.26 -14.57
N PRO A 133 -4.13 -7.12 -14.72
CA PRO A 133 -5.54 -7.03 -14.36
C PRO A 133 -6.39 -8.07 -15.08
N THR A 134 -7.21 -8.79 -14.33
CA THR A 134 -8.10 -9.83 -14.88
C THR A 134 -9.45 -9.26 -15.29
N GLN A 135 -9.75 -8.04 -14.88
CA GLN A 135 -11.00 -7.35 -15.16
C GLN A 135 -10.81 -6.25 -16.21
N MET A 136 -11.74 -6.16 -17.16
CA MET A 136 -11.74 -5.11 -18.18
C MET A 136 -12.04 -3.72 -17.60
N LEU A 137 -12.78 -3.67 -16.50
CA LEU A 137 -13.08 -2.45 -15.76
C LEU A 137 -12.49 -2.54 -14.35
N ALA A 138 -11.83 -1.48 -13.92
CA ALA A 138 -11.35 -1.40 -12.55
C ALA A 138 -12.52 -1.44 -11.56
N GLY A 139 -12.33 -2.19 -10.50
CA GLY A 139 -13.29 -2.30 -9.40
C GLY A 139 -13.41 -1.01 -8.61
N LYS A 140 -14.44 -0.93 -7.78
CA LYS A 140 -14.58 0.10 -6.76
C LYS A 140 -14.05 -0.41 -5.44
N LEU A 141 -13.20 0.37 -4.78
CA LEU A 141 -12.71 0.07 -3.45
C LEU A 141 -13.74 0.49 -2.41
N ARG A 142 -14.36 -0.49 -1.75
CA ARG A 142 -15.21 -0.28 -0.59
C ARG A 142 -14.36 -0.33 0.67
N ILE A 143 -14.54 0.66 1.55
CA ILE A 143 -13.74 0.77 2.77
C ILE A 143 -14.67 0.56 3.97
N PRO A 144 -14.48 -0.54 4.71
CA PRO A 144 -15.31 -0.84 5.89
C PRO A 144 -14.89 0.03 7.07
N ASN A 145 -15.68 -0.04 8.16
CA ASN A 145 -15.35 0.55 9.46
C ASN A 145 -15.18 2.07 9.46
N LEU A 146 -15.73 2.78 8.48
CA LEU A 146 -15.84 4.23 8.48
C LEU A 146 -17.12 4.69 9.16
N ASN A 147 -17.10 5.87 9.81
CA ASN A 147 -18.30 6.46 10.36
C ASN A 147 -19.21 6.94 9.21
N PRO A 148 -20.45 6.42 9.09
CA PRO A 148 -21.33 6.73 7.96
C PRO A 148 -21.79 8.20 7.92
N GLN A 149 -21.68 8.92 9.05
CA GLN A 149 -22.07 10.32 9.17
C GLN A 149 -20.94 11.31 8.84
N PHE A 150 -19.70 10.82 8.72
CA PHE A 150 -18.55 11.66 8.39
C PHE A 150 -18.41 11.83 6.89
N ASN A 151 -17.85 12.97 6.49
CA ASN A 151 -17.30 13.15 5.14
C ASN A 151 -15.80 12.94 5.19
N TYR A 152 -15.29 12.25 4.21
CA TYR A 152 -13.87 11.91 4.10
C TYR A 152 -13.28 12.48 2.82
N ARG A 153 -12.11 13.07 2.97
CA ARG A 153 -11.21 13.41 1.87
C ARG A 153 -10.35 12.20 1.55
N LEU A 154 -10.30 11.83 0.29
CA LEU A 154 -9.47 10.75 -0.26
C LEU A 154 -8.39 11.38 -1.12
N LYS A 155 -7.15 10.92 -0.92
CA LYS A 155 -5.99 11.39 -1.68
C LYS A 155 -5.02 10.24 -1.92
N LEU A 156 -4.52 10.12 -3.15
CA LEU A 156 -3.40 9.23 -3.46
C LEU A 156 -2.08 9.95 -3.15
N LEU A 157 -1.23 9.32 -2.33
CA LEU A 157 -0.01 9.94 -1.82
C LEU A 157 1.19 9.79 -2.74
N ASN A 158 1.16 8.81 -3.64
CA ASN A 158 2.29 8.45 -4.50
C ASN A 158 2.01 8.62 -5.99
N ILE A 159 1.00 9.40 -6.37
CA ILE A 159 0.80 9.78 -7.77
C ILE A 159 1.90 10.77 -8.17
N GLN A 160 2.66 10.41 -9.18
CA GLN A 160 3.53 11.30 -9.92
C GLN A 160 2.81 11.76 -11.20
N GLU A 161 3.18 12.92 -11.74
CA GLU A 161 2.55 13.49 -12.94
C GLU A 161 2.51 12.53 -14.13
N ASN A 162 3.50 11.65 -14.24
CA ASN A 162 3.65 10.66 -15.31
C ASN A 162 3.22 9.24 -14.93
N THR A 163 2.47 9.05 -13.84
CA THR A 163 1.97 7.71 -13.49
C THR A 163 1.05 7.20 -14.59
N GLY A 164 1.52 6.20 -15.33
CA GLY A 164 0.75 5.53 -16.37
C GLY A 164 -0.30 4.59 -15.79
N TYR A 165 -1.48 4.56 -16.40
CA TYR A 165 -2.52 3.56 -16.12
C TYR A 165 -2.89 2.85 -17.42
N LEU A 166 -3.38 1.61 -17.29
CA LEU A 166 -3.88 0.82 -18.43
C LEU A 166 -5.27 1.28 -18.88
N MET A 167 -5.54 2.58 -18.78
CA MET A 167 -6.80 3.18 -19.17
C MET A 167 -6.59 4.62 -19.67
N LYS A 168 -7.40 5.01 -20.64
CA LYS A 168 -7.32 6.35 -21.25
C LYS A 168 -7.89 7.43 -20.34
N GLU A 169 -9.04 7.17 -19.73
CA GLU A 169 -9.72 8.11 -18.83
C GLU A 169 -9.39 7.79 -17.40
N LYS A 170 -8.76 8.74 -16.70
CA LYS A 170 -8.37 8.58 -15.30
C LYS A 170 -9.58 8.82 -14.38
N PRO A 171 -9.82 7.96 -13.36
CA PRO A 171 -10.80 8.24 -12.30
C PRO A 171 -10.45 9.52 -11.54
N SER A 172 -11.48 10.15 -10.96
CA SER A 172 -11.33 11.43 -10.23
C SER A 172 -10.24 11.38 -9.15
N ILE A 173 -10.08 10.24 -8.46
CA ILE A 173 -9.05 10.04 -7.42
C ILE A 173 -7.61 10.14 -7.97
N CYS A 174 -7.41 9.90 -9.26
CA CYS A 174 -6.11 10.02 -9.92
C CYS A 174 -5.82 11.44 -10.44
N ILE A 175 -6.83 12.31 -10.45
CA ILE A 175 -6.73 13.69 -10.93
C ILE A 175 -6.56 14.65 -9.76
N GLY A 176 -7.14 14.31 -8.60
CA GLY A 176 -7.09 15.15 -7.41
C GLY A 176 -7.75 14.49 -6.20
N GLU A 177 -8.03 15.30 -5.19
CA GLU A 177 -8.72 14.84 -3.99
C GLU A 177 -10.22 14.61 -4.26
N VAL A 178 -10.78 13.58 -3.65
CA VAL A 178 -12.20 13.24 -3.76
C VAL A 178 -12.82 13.29 -2.38
N ILE A 179 -14.00 13.90 -2.26
CA ILE A 179 -14.74 13.95 -1.01
C ILE A 179 -15.96 13.03 -1.13
N MET A 180 -16.11 12.10 -0.17
CA MET A 180 -17.22 11.17 -0.11
C MET A 180 -17.68 10.96 1.34
N SER A 181 -18.97 10.70 1.54
CA SER A 181 -19.44 10.29 2.88
C SER A 181 -18.98 8.87 3.22
N GLY A 182 -18.81 8.59 4.52
CA GLY A 182 -18.45 7.25 4.98
C GLY A 182 -19.47 6.19 4.55
N ARG A 183 -20.76 6.55 4.51
CA ARG A 183 -21.81 5.68 3.96
C ARG A 183 -21.55 5.31 2.50
N LEU A 184 -21.21 6.30 1.66
CA LEU A 184 -20.97 6.09 0.24
C LEU A 184 -19.70 5.25 0.02
N LEU A 185 -18.63 5.53 0.78
CA LEU A 185 -17.39 4.76 0.74
C LEU A 185 -17.55 3.30 1.14
N THR A 186 -18.37 3.04 2.16
CA THR A 186 -18.63 1.68 2.63
C THR A 186 -19.55 0.89 1.69
N GLN A 187 -20.57 1.51 1.14
CA GLN A 187 -21.59 0.81 0.34
C GLN A 187 -21.25 0.74 -1.14
N ILE A 188 -20.75 1.81 -1.72
CA ILE A 188 -20.45 1.93 -3.16
C ILE A 188 -18.95 1.83 -3.43
N GLY A 189 -18.13 2.55 -2.65
CA GLY A 189 -16.69 2.64 -2.80
C GLY A 189 -16.23 3.70 -3.80
N VAL A 190 -14.91 3.94 -3.82
CA VAL A 190 -14.25 4.85 -4.76
C VAL A 190 -13.74 4.09 -5.98
N GLN A 191 -13.90 4.68 -7.18
CA GLN A 191 -13.42 4.09 -8.43
C GLN A 191 -11.91 4.09 -8.47
N LEU A 192 -11.31 2.91 -8.65
CA LEU A 192 -9.87 2.74 -8.85
C LEU A 192 -9.50 2.84 -10.36
N PRO A 193 -8.24 3.17 -10.68
CA PRO A 193 -7.73 3.03 -12.04
C PRO A 193 -7.41 1.56 -12.36
N ILE A 194 -7.28 1.25 -13.65
CA ILE A 194 -6.68 -0.01 -14.10
C ILE A 194 -5.16 0.18 -14.03
N MET A 195 -4.50 -0.56 -13.15
CA MET A 195 -3.10 -0.40 -12.83
C MET A 195 -2.21 -1.36 -13.64
N HIS A 196 -0.97 -0.96 -13.87
CA HIS A 196 0.06 -1.87 -14.39
C HIS A 196 0.42 -2.93 -13.34
N PRO A 197 0.86 -4.13 -13.77
CA PRO A 197 1.48 -5.10 -12.86
C PRO A 197 2.66 -4.47 -12.08
N GLN A 198 2.87 -4.96 -10.88
CA GLN A 198 3.93 -4.48 -9.98
C GLN A 198 3.85 -2.96 -9.72
N SER A 199 2.64 -2.49 -9.43
CA SER A 199 2.40 -1.12 -8.98
C SER A 199 1.56 -1.10 -7.71
N ILE A 200 1.72 -0.05 -6.91
CA ILE A 200 0.96 0.15 -5.66
C ILE A 200 0.46 1.58 -5.61
N LEU A 201 -0.81 1.76 -5.26
CA LEU A 201 -1.37 3.04 -4.88
C LEU A 201 -1.48 3.12 -3.35
N LEU A 202 -1.05 4.23 -2.78
CA LEU A 202 -1.18 4.53 -1.36
C LEU A 202 -2.28 5.58 -1.17
N LEU A 203 -3.42 5.14 -0.65
CA LEU A 203 -4.63 5.94 -0.45
C LEU A 203 -4.74 6.43 0.98
N LEU A 204 -4.67 7.73 1.19
CA LEU A 204 -4.99 8.39 2.44
C LEU A 204 -6.48 8.76 2.49
N ILE A 205 -7.08 8.57 3.65
CA ILE A 205 -8.47 8.91 3.94
C ILE A 205 -8.49 9.75 5.21
N GLU A 206 -9.09 10.93 5.16
CA GLU A 206 -9.14 11.85 6.30
C GLU A 206 -10.53 12.43 6.46
N HIS A 207 -11.07 12.38 7.69
CA HIS A 207 -12.32 13.07 8.04
C HIS A 207 -12.15 14.58 7.88
N ILE A 208 -13.11 15.20 7.21
CA ILE A 208 -13.22 16.66 7.08
C ILE A 208 -14.37 17.15 7.94
N LYS A 209 -14.10 18.19 8.72
CA LYS A 209 -15.11 18.84 9.57
C LYS A 209 -16.06 19.68 8.74
#